data_b896e10c963fa6d9dbcf6fc27ac40523
#
_entry.id   b896e10c963fa6d9dbcf6fc27ac40523
#
_cell.length_a   1.000
_cell.length_b   1.000
_cell.length_c   1.000
_cell.angle_alpha   90.00
_cell.angle_beta   90.00
_cell.angle_gamma   90.00
#
_symmetry.space_group_name_H-M   'P 1'
#
loop_
_entity.id
_entity.type
_entity.pdbx_description
1 polymer ?
#
loop_
_entity_poly.entity_id
_entity_poly.type
_entity_poly.pdbx_seq_one_letter_code
_entity_poly.pdbx_strand_id
1 'polypeptide(L)'
;MKGFSIQNDKRSDFLVDFRFEISKLRRQVPFYQYPMADSRMTREQPPLPFKAVMIGWAAATLIRVVSLTLRWRMEDRAKISENPPEGQMIWVFWHNRIFVVPVAYRKYLKSRSGAVLTSASNDGAIIAATVKCFGADAVRGSTSRRGVAALLGLVEWVKGGFDVAITPDGPRGPRYRLAPGLIKLAQTTGASILPVRIEYSSFWSFRSWDKFRVPKPFSRVTVIFEPLEMIDPAVEGDSFEAERKRVQQILNPTNETD
;
A
#
# COMPACT_ATOMS: atom_id res chain seq x y z
N MET A 1 -13.66 -1.06 -48.45
CA MET A 1 -14.00 -0.28 -47.25
C MET A 1 -13.87 -1.18 -46.03
N LYS A 2 -12.76 -1.08 -45.29
CA LYS A 2 -12.54 -1.84 -44.07
C LYS A 2 -12.86 -0.90 -42.90
N GLY A 3 -13.87 -1.27 -42.10
CA GLY A 3 -14.29 -0.53 -40.94
C GLY A 3 -13.22 -0.57 -39.86
N PHE A 4 -12.80 0.61 -39.40
CA PHE A 4 -11.96 0.81 -38.23
C PHE A 4 -12.84 0.60 -36.98
N SER A 5 -12.61 -0.49 -36.27
CA SER A 5 -13.20 -0.71 -34.95
C SER A 5 -12.46 0.17 -33.95
N ILE A 6 -13.15 1.17 -33.40
CA ILE A 6 -12.66 1.99 -32.30
C ILE A 6 -12.70 1.11 -31.05
N GLN A 7 -11.55 0.65 -30.62
CA GLN A 7 -11.38 0.02 -29.32
C GLN A 7 -11.57 1.08 -28.25
N ASN A 8 -12.75 1.05 -27.60
CA ASN A 8 -13.05 1.91 -26.46
C ASN A 8 -12.01 1.70 -25.37
N ASP A 9 -11.25 2.74 -25.08
CA ASP A 9 -10.22 2.73 -24.03
C ASP A 9 -10.89 2.77 -22.65
N LYS A 10 -11.03 1.57 -22.07
CA LYS A 10 -11.57 1.39 -20.70
C LYS A 10 -10.80 2.15 -19.61
N ARG A 11 -9.67 2.77 -19.94
CA ARG A 11 -8.89 3.62 -19.04
C ARG A 11 -9.46 5.03 -18.93
N SER A 12 -10.03 5.56 -20.02
CA SER A 12 -10.68 6.89 -20.01
C SER A 12 -11.93 6.87 -19.13
N ASP A 13 -12.74 5.81 -19.22
CA ASP A 13 -13.98 5.68 -18.44
C ASP A 13 -13.69 5.57 -16.93
N PHE A 14 -12.65 4.83 -16.55
CA PHE A 14 -12.21 4.74 -15.15
C PHE A 14 -11.80 6.11 -14.57
N LEU A 15 -11.08 6.92 -15.34
CA LEU A 15 -10.62 8.24 -14.90
C LEU A 15 -11.76 9.26 -14.81
N VAL A 16 -12.76 9.15 -15.69
CA VAL A 16 -13.94 10.04 -15.71
C VAL A 16 -14.86 9.74 -14.52
N ASP A 17 -15.20 8.48 -14.28
CA ASP A 17 -16.01 8.07 -13.12
C ASP A 17 -15.33 8.42 -11.80
N PHE A 18 -14.02 8.22 -11.73
CA PHE A 18 -13.23 8.58 -10.56
C PHE A 18 -13.20 10.10 -10.30
N ARG A 19 -13.08 10.90 -11.36
CA ARG A 19 -13.17 12.38 -11.26
C ARG A 19 -14.50 12.86 -10.69
N PHE A 20 -15.60 12.24 -11.12
CA PHE A 20 -16.95 12.63 -10.70
C PHE A 20 -17.19 12.33 -9.23
N GLU A 21 -16.83 11.13 -8.75
CA GLU A 21 -16.96 10.75 -7.34
C GLU A 21 -16.05 11.56 -6.42
N ILE A 22 -14.80 11.80 -6.83
CA ILE A 22 -13.86 12.63 -6.05
C ILE A 22 -14.29 14.09 -6.01
N SER A 23 -14.91 14.62 -7.06
CA SER A 23 -15.41 16.01 -7.07
C SER A 23 -16.49 16.24 -5.99
N LYS A 24 -17.29 15.21 -5.66
CA LYS A 24 -18.25 15.25 -4.55
C LYS A 24 -17.56 15.28 -3.19
N LEU A 25 -16.47 14.51 -3.03
CA LEU A 25 -15.69 14.47 -1.79
C LEU A 25 -14.89 15.75 -1.56
N ARG A 26 -14.37 16.38 -2.61
CA ARG A 26 -13.56 17.60 -2.53
C ARG A 26 -14.32 18.81 -1.97
N ARG A 27 -15.65 18.88 -2.13
CA ARG A 27 -16.49 19.97 -1.61
C ARG A 27 -16.78 19.87 -0.11
N GLN A 28 -16.37 18.79 0.57
CA GLN A 28 -16.68 18.53 1.96
C GLN A 28 -15.46 18.58 2.90
N VAL A 29 -14.26 18.96 2.43
CA VAL A 29 -13.04 18.85 3.25
C VAL A 29 -12.44 20.21 3.54
N PRO A 30 -12.67 20.80 4.73
CA PRO A 30 -11.79 21.82 5.28
C PRO A 30 -10.45 21.18 5.72
N PHE A 31 -9.37 21.97 5.77
CA PHE A 31 -8.08 21.58 6.32
C PHE A 31 -8.27 21.00 7.73
N TYR A 32 -8.05 19.68 7.90
CA TYR A 32 -8.30 18.97 9.15
C TYR A 32 -7.01 18.73 9.94
N GLN A 33 -7.04 19.09 11.23
CA GLN A 33 -6.26 18.40 12.24
C GLN A 33 -6.78 16.96 12.29
N TYR A 34 -5.92 15.99 11.98
CA TYR A 34 -6.31 14.58 11.92
C TYR A 34 -6.62 14.06 13.32
N PRO A 35 -7.83 13.55 13.59
CA PRO A 35 -8.17 12.93 14.86
C PRO A 35 -7.37 11.63 15.06
N MET A 36 -7.24 11.21 16.32
CA MET A 36 -6.80 9.84 16.64
C MET A 36 -7.62 8.84 15.83
N ALA A 37 -6.97 7.74 15.38
CA ALA A 37 -7.61 6.73 14.53
C ALA A 37 -8.98 6.27 15.09
N ASP A 38 -10.02 6.34 14.27
CA ASP A 38 -11.37 5.99 14.68
C ASP A 38 -11.53 4.48 14.86
N SER A 39 -11.57 4.04 16.10
CA SER A 39 -11.74 2.61 16.45
C SER A 39 -13.04 1.99 15.93
N ARG A 40 -14.04 2.81 15.53
CA ARG A 40 -15.28 2.30 14.90
C ARG A 40 -15.01 1.63 13.57
N MET A 41 -14.08 2.17 12.78
CA MET A 41 -13.71 1.62 11.48
C MET A 41 -13.18 0.19 11.54
N THR A 42 -12.49 -0.15 12.63
CA THR A 42 -12.01 -1.53 12.85
C THR A 42 -13.11 -2.46 13.35
N ARG A 43 -14.07 -1.94 14.12
CA ARG A 43 -15.20 -2.72 14.67
C ARG A 43 -16.25 -3.06 13.63
N GLU A 44 -16.46 -2.20 12.64
CA GLU A 44 -17.45 -2.38 11.57
C GLU A 44 -17.00 -3.36 10.48
N GLN A 45 -15.75 -3.85 10.54
CA GLN A 45 -15.28 -4.87 9.59
C GLN A 45 -15.96 -6.22 9.87
N PRO A 46 -16.41 -6.93 8.83
CA PRO A 46 -17.03 -8.24 9.01
C PRO A 46 -16.04 -9.22 9.66
N PRO A 47 -16.53 -10.12 10.52
CA PRO A 47 -15.68 -11.11 11.19
C PRO A 47 -14.97 -11.98 10.17
N LEU A 48 -13.71 -12.30 10.47
CA LEU A 48 -12.91 -13.16 9.61
C LEU A 48 -13.34 -14.63 9.78
N PRO A 49 -13.41 -15.42 8.68
CA PRO A 49 -13.68 -16.85 8.77
C PRO A 49 -12.64 -17.55 9.67
N PHE A 50 -13.08 -18.48 10.51
CA PHE A 50 -12.21 -19.20 11.45
C PHE A 50 -10.99 -19.85 10.76
N LYS A 51 -11.20 -20.48 9.59
CA LYS A 51 -10.13 -21.07 8.79
C LYS A 51 -9.08 -20.02 8.36
N ALA A 52 -9.52 -18.82 7.97
CA ALA A 52 -8.62 -17.74 7.59
C ALA A 52 -7.82 -17.24 8.80
N VAL A 53 -8.42 -17.19 9.99
CA VAL A 53 -7.73 -16.84 11.24
C VAL A 53 -6.63 -17.83 11.57
N MET A 54 -6.92 -19.13 11.51
CA MET A 54 -5.94 -20.18 11.79
C MET A 54 -4.76 -20.16 10.81
N ILE A 55 -5.04 -20.04 9.51
CA ILE A 55 -3.99 -19.95 8.48
C ILE A 55 -3.19 -18.64 8.64
N GLY A 56 -3.87 -17.53 8.92
CA GLY A 56 -3.23 -16.24 9.14
C GLY A 56 -2.31 -16.27 10.38
N TRP A 57 -2.73 -16.94 11.46
CA TRP A 57 -1.89 -17.12 12.64
C TRP A 57 -0.65 -17.98 12.35
N ALA A 58 -0.81 -19.08 11.60
CA ALA A 58 0.31 -19.92 11.16
C ALA A 58 1.29 -19.13 10.26
N ALA A 59 0.77 -18.35 9.30
CA ALA A 59 1.57 -17.47 8.45
C ALA A 59 2.33 -16.41 9.27
N ALA A 60 1.66 -15.77 10.23
CA ALA A 60 2.29 -14.81 11.12
C ALA A 60 3.39 -15.41 11.98
N THR A 61 3.20 -16.67 12.44
CA THR A 61 4.22 -17.41 13.19
C THR A 61 5.42 -17.70 12.31
N LEU A 62 5.21 -18.20 11.09
CA LEU A 62 6.29 -18.43 10.11
C LEU A 62 7.08 -17.15 9.83
N ILE A 63 6.38 -16.05 9.56
CA ILE A 63 7.01 -14.75 9.33
C ILE A 63 7.85 -14.35 10.55
N ARG A 64 7.36 -14.50 11.78
CA ARG A 64 8.11 -14.19 13.00
C ARG A 64 9.37 -15.06 13.13
N VAL A 65 9.23 -16.38 12.98
CA VAL A 65 10.36 -17.32 13.10
C VAL A 65 11.46 -16.99 12.09
N VAL A 66 11.11 -16.81 10.81
CA VAL A 66 12.08 -16.40 9.81
C VAL A 66 12.70 -15.05 10.18
N SER A 67 11.89 -14.08 10.58
CA SER A 67 12.34 -12.72 10.90
C SER A 67 13.28 -12.65 12.12
N LEU A 68 13.19 -13.58 13.06
CA LEU A 68 14.12 -13.70 14.19
C LEU A 68 15.54 -14.08 13.74
N THR A 69 15.67 -14.73 12.61
CA THR A 69 16.98 -15.12 12.06
C THR A 69 17.61 -14.00 11.23
N LEU A 70 16.85 -12.96 10.87
CA LEU A 70 17.30 -11.90 9.95
C LEU A 70 18.11 -10.83 10.67
N ARG A 71 19.12 -10.29 9.98
CA ARG A 71 19.90 -9.15 10.42
C ARG A 71 19.25 -7.86 9.89
N TRP A 72 18.52 -7.19 10.74
CA TRP A 72 17.76 -6.00 10.39
C TRP A 72 18.64 -4.74 10.39
N ARG A 73 18.52 -3.94 9.34
CA ARG A 73 19.03 -2.59 9.23
C ARG A 73 17.91 -1.66 8.81
N MET A 74 17.86 -0.46 9.39
CA MET A 74 16.95 0.61 8.97
C MET A 74 17.78 1.80 8.50
N GLU A 75 17.34 2.41 7.40
CA GLU A 75 17.81 3.70 6.92
C GLU A 75 16.61 4.65 6.89
N ASP A 76 16.56 5.59 7.82
CA ASP A 76 15.47 6.55 7.93
C ASP A 76 15.86 7.87 7.24
N ARG A 77 15.75 7.90 5.91
CA ARG A 77 16.00 9.10 5.11
C ARG A 77 14.85 10.11 5.22
N ALA A 78 13.66 9.63 5.57
CA ALA A 78 12.48 10.45 5.84
C ALA A 78 12.54 11.16 7.20
N LYS A 79 13.45 10.74 8.10
CA LYS A 79 13.58 11.23 9.49
C LYS A 79 12.29 11.12 10.31
N ILE A 80 11.45 10.13 9.98
CA ILE A 80 10.15 9.93 10.68
C ILE A 80 10.35 9.38 12.09
N SER A 81 11.49 8.80 12.40
CA SER A 81 11.84 8.37 13.76
C SER A 81 12.14 9.54 14.68
N GLU A 82 12.70 10.62 14.15
CA GLU A 82 13.07 11.83 14.88
C GLU A 82 11.96 12.88 14.84
N ASN A 83 11.32 13.01 13.68
CA ASN A 83 10.30 14.01 13.41
C ASN A 83 9.11 13.39 12.65
N PRO A 84 8.26 12.63 13.34
CA PRO A 84 7.12 11.97 12.70
C PRO A 84 6.13 13.03 12.19
N PRO A 85 5.61 12.89 10.97
CA PRO A 85 4.62 13.81 10.43
C PRO A 85 3.34 13.77 11.28
N GLU A 86 2.71 14.93 11.46
CA GLU A 86 1.45 15.05 12.21
C GLU A 86 0.28 14.35 11.51
N GLY A 87 0.29 14.34 10.16
CA GLY A 87 -0.74 13.71 9.33
C GLY A 87 -0.52 12.22 9.10
N GLN A 88 -1.47 11.63 8.39
CA GLN A 88 -1.39 10.23 7.94
C GLN A 88 -0.45 10.09 6.77
N MET A 89 0.09 8.88 6.62
CA MET A 89 0.99 8.52 5.54
C MET A 89 0.41 7.38 4.70
N ILE A 90 0.76 7.36 3.43
CA ILE A 90 0.52 6.25 2.52
C ILE A 90 1.85 5.53 2.34
N TRP A 91 2.01 4.37 2.98
CA TRP A 91 3.22 3.56 2.85
C TRP A 91 3.16 2.77 1.57
N VAL A 92 4.21 2.88 0.78
CA VAL A 92 4.25 2.28 -0.56
C VAL A 92 5.49 1.44 -0.72
N PHE A 93 5.29 0.18 -1.07
CA PHE A 93 6.36 -0.80 -1.30
C PHE A 93 5.93 -1.82 -2.35
N TRP A 94 6.89 -2.44 -3.05
CA TRP A 94 6.59 -3.41 -4.08
C TRP A 94 5.97 -4.70 -3.53
N HIS A 95 5.04 -5.29 -4.27
CA HIS A 95 4.30 -6.48 -3.88
C HIS A 95 5.22 -7.66 -3.53
N ASN A 96 6.29 -7.84 -4.27
CA ASN A 96 7.25 -8.92 -4.03
C ASN A 96 8.12 -8.76 -2.78
N ARG A 97 7.96 -7.70 -2.01
CA ARG A 97 8.68 -7.43 -0.75
C ARG A 97 7.81 -7.55 0.49
N ILE A 98 6.53 -7.90 0.35
CA ILE A 98 5.56 -7.84 1.47
C ILE A 98 5.87 -8.80 2.62
N PHE A 99 6.70 -9.85 2.42
CA PHE A 99 6.95 -10.87 3.43
C PHE A 99 7.40 -10.30 4.78
N VAL A 100 8.27 -9.30 4.78
CA VAL A 100 8.83 -8.71 6.01
C VAL A 100 8.10 -7.46 6.50
N VAL A 101 7.19 -6.92 5.69
CA VAL A 101 6.48 -5.65 5.99
C VAL A 101 5.76 -5.68 7.34
N PRO A 102 5.03 -6.74 7.74
CA PRO A 102 4.37 -6.76 9.04
C PRO A 102 5.33 -6.65 10.22
N VAL A 103 6.53 -7.26 10.09
CA VAL A 103 7.57 -7.16 11.13
C VAL A 103 8.22 -5.78 11.11
N ALA A 104 8.50 -5.23 9.94
CA ALA A 104 9.03 -3.88 9.79
C ALA A 104 8.08 -2.84 10.40
N TYR A 105 6.77 -2.94 10.12
CA TYR A 105 5.74 -2.11 10.75
C TYR A 105 5.81 -2.17 12.27
N ARG A 106 5.71 -3.38 12.84
CA ARG A 106 5.76 -3.57 14.29
C ARG A 106 7.06 -3.07 14.92
N LYS A 107 8.17 -3.16 14.19
CA LYS A 107 9.50 -2.77 14.69
C LYS A 107 9.73 -1.26 14.65
N TYR A 108 9.28 -0.59 13.59
CA TYR A 108 9.66 0.79 13.31
C TYR A 108 8.50 1.80 13.36
N LEU A 109 7.27 1.35 13.15
CA LEU A 109 6.10 2.23 12.99
C LEU A 109 4.92 1.87 13.91
N LYS A 110 5.15 1.07 14.95
CA LYS A 110 4.12 0.55 15.87
C LYS A 110 3.30 1.63 16.61
N SER A 111 3.83 2.84 16.71
CA SER A 111 3.15 3.98 17.35
C SER A 111 2.06 4.58 16.47
N ARG A 112 2.02 4.22 15.20
CA ARG A 112 1.05 4.72 14.23
C ARG A 112 0.00 3.64 13.94
N SER A 113 -1.26 4.05 13.83
CA SER A 113 -2.34 3.15 13.43
C SER A 113 -2.26 2.87 11.93
N GLY A 114 -1.92 1.65 11.55
CA GLY A 114 -1.74 1.27 10.15
C GLY A 114 -2.79 0.28 9.66
N ALA A 115 -3.23 0.44 8.41
CA ALA A 115 -4.16 -0.46 7.75
C ALA A 115 -3.66 -0.87 6.36
N VAL A 116 -3.91 -2.11 5.97
CA VAL A 116 -3.50 -2.69 4.68
C VAL A 116 -4.71 -2.96 3.81
N LEU A 117 -4.67 -2.55 2.55
CA LEU A 117 -5.71 -2.93 1.59
C LEU A 117 -5.62 -4.41 1.25
N THR A 118 -6.71 -5.15 1.51
CA THR A 118 -6.82 -6.57 1.17
C THR A 118 -8.06 -6.84 0.34
N SER A 119 -8.03 -7.90 -0.48
CA SER A 119 -9.21 -8.30 -1.27
C SER A 119 -10.34 -8.83 -0.36
N ALA A 120 -11.57 -8.78 -0.88
CA ALA A 120 -12.73 -9.40 -0.19
C ALA A 120 -12.72 -10.94 -0.22
N SER A 121 -11.80 -11.57 -0.95
CA SER A 121 -11.65 -13.02 -1.09
C SER A 121 -11.19 -13.70 0.20
N ASN A 122 -11.21 -15.05 0.21
CA ASN A 122 -10.65 -15.84 1.30
C ASN A 122 -9.16 -15.57 1.51
N ASP A 123 -8.38 -15.38 0.42
CA ASP A 123 -6.96 -15.04 0.51
C ASP A 123 -6.76 -13.69 1.19
N GLY A 124 -7.59 -12.70 0.84
CA GLY A 124 -7.60 -11.41 1.53
C GLY A 124 -7.95 -11.53 3.02
N ALA A 125 -8.83 -12.48 3.39
CA ALA A 125 -9.13 -12.75 4.79
C ALA A 125 -7.93 -13.34 5.56
N ILE A 126 -7.15 -14.22 4.91
CA ILE A 126 -5.90 -14.76 5.47
C ILE A 126 -4.89 -13.64 5.69
N ILE A 127 -4.70 -12.76 4.69
CA ILE A 127 -3.79 -11.61 4.80
C ILE A 127 -4.25 -10.70 5.94
N ALA A 128 -5.55 -10.38 6.03
CA ALA A 128 -6.12 -9.57 7.10
C ALA A 128 -5.86 -10.18 8.48
N ALA A 129 -6.06 -11.50 8.63
CA ALA A 129 -5.76 -12.22 9.86
C ALA A 129 -4.26 -12.17 10.20
N THR A 130 -3.41 -12.32 9.19
CA THR A 130 -1.95 -12.27 9.35
C THR A 130 -1.49 -10.91 9.87
N VAL A 131 -1.90 -9.80 9.22
CA VAL A 131 -1.46 -8.45 9.60
C VAL A 131 -1.99 -8.04 10.97
N LYS A 132 -3.20 -8.47 11.34
CA LYS A 132 -3.73 -8.28 12.71
C LYS A 132 -2.84 -8.87 13.79
N CYS A 133 -2.17 -9.99 13.53
CA CYS A 133 -1.18 -10.56 14.46
C CYS A 133 0.03 -9.67 14.71
N PHE A 134 0.25 -8.64 13.87
CA PHE A 134 1.31 -7.64 14.00
C PHE A 134 0.79 -6.27 14.43
N GLY A 135 -0.50 -6.16 14.72
CA GLY A 135 -1.12 -4.92 15.21
C GLY A 135 -1.51 -3.93 14.11
N ALA A 136 -1.54 -4.36 12.84
CA ALA A 136 -2.10 -3.59 11.75
C ALA A 136 -3.53 -4.04 11.43
N ASP A 137 -4.35 -3.12 10.95
CA ASP A 137 -5.70 -3.41 10.49
C ASP A 137 -5.76 -3.74 9.01
N ALA A 138 -6.93 -4.15 8.53
CA ALA A 138 -7.13 -4.48 7.13
C ALA A 138 -8.40 -3.84 6.58
N VAL A 139 -8.23 -3.04 5.53
CA VAL A 139 -9.35 -2.52 4.71
C VAL A 139 -9.71 -3.61 3.72
N ARG A 140 -10.88 -4.22 3.88
CA ARG A 140 -11.35 -5.27 2.98
C ARG A 140 -12.18 -4.70 1.83
N GLY A 141 -11.61 -4.69 0.63
CA GLY A 141 -12.26 -4.15 -0.56
C GLY A 141 -12.01 -4.98 -1.81
N SER A 142 -12.89 -4.84 -2.81
CA SER A 142 -12.71 -5.51 -4.11
C SER A 142 -11.74 -4.74 -4.99
N THR A 143 -10.59 -5.34 -5.29
CA THR A 143 -9.55 -4.76 -6.15
C THR A 143 -9.77 -5.01 -7.65
N SER A 144 -10.71 -5.91 -8.04
CA SER A 144 -10.73 -6.43 -9.42
C SER A 144 -11.70 -5.76 -10.39
N ARG A 145 -12.87 -5.30 -9.94
CA ARG A 145 -13.86 -4.60 -10.79
C ARG A 145 -14.26 -3.23 -10.26
N ARG A 146 -13.79 -2.87 -9.08
CA ARG A 146 -14.16 -1.65 -8.36
C ARG A 146 -12.94 -0.98 -7.75
N GLY A 147 -11.89 -0.78 -8.54
CA GLY A 147 -10.68 -0.06 -8.09
C GLY A 147 -11.02 1.30 -7.47
N VAL A 148 -12.09 1.94 -7.97
CA VAL A 148 -12.64 3.17 -7.38
C VAL A 148 -13.16 2.92 -5.97
N ALA A 149 -13.96 1.87 -5.74
CA ALA A 149 -14.50 1.57 -4.40
C ALA A 149 -13.40 1.24 -3.38
N ALA A 150 -12.36 0.51 -3.81
CA ALA A 150 -11.20 0.24 -2.96
C ALA A 150 -10.45 1.54 -2.60
N LEU A 151 -10.31 2.44 -3.57
CA LEU A 151 -9.66 3.72 -3.36
C LEU A 151 -10.49 4.64 -2.43
N LEU A 152 -11.81 4.68 -2.59
CA LEU A 152 -12.71 5.42 -1.69
C LEU A 152 -12.62 4.88 -0.26
N GLY A 153 -12.61 3.55 -0.09
CA GLY A 153 -12.38 2.93 1.20
C GLY A 153 -11.07 3.37 1.84
N LEU A 154 -9.97 3.43 1.07
CA LEU A 154 -8.69 3.94 1.57
C LEU A 154 -8.76 5.42 1.96
N VAL A 155 -9.46 6.25 1.18
CA VAL A 155 -9.69 7.67 1.54
C VAL A 155 -10.39 7.79 2.88
N GLU A 156 -11.42 6.98 3.13
CA GLU A 156 -12.14 6.97 4.42
C GLU A 156 -11.22 6.57 5.58
N TRP A 157 -10.38 5.55 5.39
CA TRP A 157 -9.44 5.12 6.43
C TRP A 157 -8.37 6.16 6.72
N VAL A 158 -7.83 6.82 5.71
CA VAL A 158 -6.89 7.95 5.92
C VAL A 158 -7.58 9.08 6.67
N LYS A 159 -8.81 9.44 6.31
CA LYS A 159 -9.60 10.45 7.02
C LYS A 159 -9.95 10.02 8.47
N GLY A 160 -10.10 8.72 8.69
CA GLY A 160 -10.31 8.12 10.01
C GLY A 160 -9.06 8.06 10.89
N GLY A 161 -7.93 8.63 10.45
CA GLY A 161 -6.70 8.72 11.24
C GLY A 161 -5.75 7.53 11.09
N PHE A 162 -5.95 6.69 10.07
CA PHE A 162 -5.06 5.56 9.80
C PHE A 162 -4.04 5.89 8.71
N ASP A 163 -2.80 5.47 8.91
CA ASP A 163 -1.88 5.28 7.80
C ASP A 163 -2.35 4.08 6.95
N VAL A 164 -2.15 4.14 5.65
CA VAL A 164 -2.53 3.03 4.78
C VAL A 164 -1.33 2.48 4.02
N ALA A 165 -1.23 1.16 3.94
CA ALA A 165 -0.15 0.47 3.26
C ALA A 165 -0.64 -0.11 1.92
N ILE A 166 0.07 0.19 0.84
CA ILE A 166 -0.32 -0.14 -0.54
C ILE A 166 0.86 -0.73 -1.31
N THR A 167 0.57 -1.79 -2.07
CA THR A 167 1.46 -2.29 -3.12
C THR A 167 1.04 -1.67 -4.45
N PRO A 168 1.83 -0.73 -5.02
CA PRO A 168 1.39 0.10 -6.14
C PRO A 168 1.31 -0.65 -7.47
N ASP A 169 1.97 -1.80 -7.59
CA ASP A 169 1.87 -2.74 -8.71
C ASP A 169 0.64 -3.64 -8.64
N GLY A 170 -0.10 -3.59 -7.52
CA GLY A 170 -1.35 -4.33 -7.34
C GLY A 170 -1.17 -5.86 -7.33
N PRO A 171 -2.28 -6.62 -7.20
CA PRO A 171 -2.23 -8.08 -7.04
C PRO A 171 -1.99 -8.85 -8.35
N ARG A 172 -1.96 -8.16 -9.50
CA ARG A 172 -1.83 -8.78 -10.83
C ARG A 172 -0.73 -8.17 -11.68
N GLY A 173 -0.02 -7.17 -11.15
CA GLY A 173 1.03 -6.47 -11.85
C GLY A 173 0.56 -5.58 -13.02
N PRO A 174 1.45 -5.26 -13.92
CA PRO A 174 2.82 -5.75 -14.04
C PRO A 174 3.73 -5.28 -12.89
N ARG A 175 4.71 -6.12 -12.56
CA ARG A 175 5.67 -5.87 -11.49
C ARG A 175 6.42 -4.55 -11.70
N TYR A 176 6.66 -3.83 -10.61
CA TYR A 176 7.38 -2.55 -10.60
C TYR A 176 6.74 -1.43 -11.43
N ARG A 177 5.46 -1.56 -11.75
CA ARG A 177 4.69 -0.51 -12.40
C ARG A 177 3.69 0.11 -11.41
N LEU A 178 3.90 1.36 -11.08
CA LEU A 178 3.05 2.08 -10.14
C LEU A 178 1.70 2.43 -10.79
N ALA A 179 0.62 1.94 -10.19
CA ALA A 179 -0.74 2.25 -10.64
C ALA A 179 -1.13 3.70 -10.30
N PRO A 180 -1.91 4.39 -11.15
CA PRO A 180 -2.29 5.80 -10.97
C PRO A 180 -3.13 6.03 -9.70
N GLY A 181 -3.79 5.01 -9.17
CA GLY A 181 -4.62 5.10 -7.96
C GLY A 181 -3.87 5.59 -6.72
N LEU A 182 -2.57 5.31 -6.60
CA LEU A 182 -1.74 5.82 -5.52
C LEU A 182 -1.66 7.36 -5.54
N ILE A 183 -1.33 7.93 -6.69
CA ILE A 183 -1.22 9.39 -6.85
C ILE A 183 -2.57 10.04 -6.59
N LYS A 184 -3.66 9.45 -7.09
CA LYS A 184 -5.02 9.95 -6.82
C LYS A 184 -5.40 9.88 -5.34
N LEU A 185 -4.99 8.85 -4.62
CA LEU A 185 -5.19 8.76 -3.18
C LEU A 185 -4.48 9.91 -2.46
N ALA A 186 -3.20 10.13 -2.75
CA ALA A 186 -2.41 11.21 -2.17
C ALA A 186 -3.03 12.58 -2.46
N GLN A 187 -3.40 12.84 -3.73
CA GLN A 187 -4.11 14.08 -4.11
C GLN A 187 -5.43 14.31 -3.36
N THR A 188 -6.20 13.23 -3.15
CA THR A 188 -7.54 13.32 -2.55
C THR A 188 -7.48 13.51 -1.04
N THR A 189 -6.48 12.90 -0.39
CA THR A 189 -6.36 12.90 1.07
C THR A 189 -5.41 13.99 1.57
N GLY A 190 -4.48 14.46 0.75
CA GLY A 190 -3.38 15.31 1.17
C GLY A 190 -2.33 14.55 2.01
N ALA A 191 -2.47 13.22 2.15
CA ALA A 191 -1.53 12.41 2.90
C ALA A 191 -0.19 12.28 2.16
N SER A 192 0.90 12.36 2.90
CA SER A 192 2.24 12.15 2.36
C SER A 192 2.45 10.70 1.94
N ILE A 193 3.08 10.47 0.81
CA ILE A 193 3.55 9.14 0.41
C ILE A 193 4.88 8.88 1.12
N LEU A 194 4.97 7.75 1.83
CA LEU A 194 6.23 7.22 2.34
C LEU A 194 6.69 6.07 1.45
N PRO A 195 7.65 6.28 0.54
CA PRO A 195 8.22 5.19 -0.22
C PRO A 195 9.10 4.33 0.68
N VAL A 196 8.76 3.04 0.79
CA VAL A 196 9.49 2.07 1.62
C VAL A 196 10.20 1.06 0.71
N ARG A 197 11.51 1.17 0.62
CA ARG A 197 12.31 0.18 -0.09
C ARG A 197 12.75 -0.90 0.87
N ILE A 198 12.69 -2.14 0.40
CA ILE A 198 13.11 -3.31 1.17
C ILE A 198 14.10 -4.11 0.35
N GLU A 199 15.30 -4.27 0.87
CA GLU A 199 16.39 -4.95 0.22
C GLU A 199 16.81 -6.20 1.01
N TYR A 200 17.07 -7.28 0.29
CA TYR A 200 17.55 -8.54 0.87
C TYR A 200 18.93 -8.86 0.33
N SER A 201 19.89 -9.15 1.22
CA SER A 201 21.22 -9.59 0.78
C SER A 201 21.21 -11.01 0.17
N SER A 202 20.22 -11.83 0.54
CA SER A 202 19.97 -13.16 -0.04
C SER A 202 18.51 -13.56 0.15
N PHE A 203 17.90 -14.14 -0.88
CA PHE A 203 16.48 -14.49 -0.86
C PHE A 203 16.19 -15.69 -1.77
N TRP A 204 15.03 -16.33 -1.56
CA TRP A 204 14.40 -17.21 -2.52
C TRP A 204 13.40 -16.42 -3.33
N SER A 205 13.40 -16.61 -4.67
CA SER A 205 12.42 -16.01 -5.58
C SER A 205 11.49 -17.10 -6.10
N PHE A 206 10.18 -16.85 -6.00
CA PHE A 206 9.15 -17.79 -6.48
C PHE A 206 8.79 -17.50 -7.93
N ARG A 207 8.25 -18.53 -8.62
CA ARG A 207 7.77 -18.41 -10.00
C ARG A 207 6.33 -17.85 -10.01
N SER A 208 6.15 -16.64 -9.50
CA SER A 208 4.91 -15.86 -9.52
C SER A 208 5.06 -14.67 -10.46
N TRP A 209 3.95 -14.00 -10.79
CA TRP A 209 3.97 -12.80 -11.66
C TRP A 209 4.87 -11.70 -11.11
N ASP A 210 4.96 -11.57 -9.78
CA ASP A 210 5.78 -10.59 -9.07
C ASP A 210 7.18 -11.09 -8.73
N LYS A 211 7.50 -12.37 -9.00
CA LYS A 211 8.71 -13.05 -8.50
C LYS A 211 8.88 -12.84 -6.99
N PHE A 212 7.84 -13.19 -6.23
CA PHE A 212 7.77 -13.00 -4.79
C PHE A 212 9.07 -13.45 -4.09
N ARG A 213 9.58 -12.62 -3.18
CA ARG A 213 10.87 -12.83 -2.53
C ARG A 213 10.71 -13.10 -1.04
N VAL A 214 11.29 -14.20 -0.58
CA VAL A 214 11.40 -14.54 0.83
C VAL A 214 12.88 -14.49 1.23
N PRO A 215 13.26 -13.68 2.23
CA PRO A 215 14.66 -13.60 2.65
C PRO A 215 15.10 -14.94 3.24
N LYS A 216 16.34 -15.36 2.91
CA LYS A 216 16.93 -16.56 3.50
C LYS A 216 17.31 -16.31 4.97
N PRO A 217 17.24 -17.34 5.84
CA PRO A 217 17.72 -17.22 7.20
C PRO A 217 19.12 -16.61 7.26
N PHE A 218 19.38 -15.80 8.28
CA PHE A 218 20.66 -15.10 8.54
C PHE A 218 21.04 -14.05 7.49
N SER A 219 20.19 -13.79 6.48
CA SER A 219 20.40 -12.71 5.53
C SER A 219 20.17 -11.34 6.18
N ARG A 220 20.76 -10.29 5.57
CA ARG A 220 20.47 -8.91 5.96
C ARG A 220 19.21 -8.42 5.24
N VAL A 221 18.34 -7.78 6.00
CA VAL A 221 17.18 -7.05 5.50
C VAL A 221 17.39 -5.57 5.80
N THR A 222 17.47 -4.76 4.77
CA THR A 222 17.53 -3.30 4.89
C THR A 222 16.17 -2.72 4.55
N VAL A 223 15.57 -2.02 5.51
CA VAL A 223 14.33 -1.24 5.31
C VAL A 223 14.75 0.22 5.18
N ILE A 224 14.42 0.83 4.07
CA ILE A 224 14.79 2.21 3.75
C ILE A 224 13.50 3.02 3.65
N PHE A 225 13.32 3.97 4.54
CA PHE A 225 12.28 4.98 4.45
C PHE A 225 12.83 6.14 3.63
N GLU A 226 12.44 6.22 2.36
CA GLU A 226 12.81 7.34 1.48
C GLU A 226 12.10 8.63 1.93
N PRO A 227 12.57 9.82 1.55
CA PRO A 227 11.92 11.06 1.91
C PRO A 227 10.41 11.06 1.62
N LEU A 228 9.65 11.75 2.46
CA LEU A 228 8.21 11.90 2.27
C LEU A 228 7.91 12.67 1.00
N GLU A 229 6.97 12.18 0.21
CA GLU A 229 6.56 12.77 -1.05
C GLU A 229 5.15 13.36 -0.94
N MET A 230 5.04 14.64 -1.18
CA MET A 230 3.74 15.33 -1.28
C MET A 230 3.37 15.47 -2.74
N ILE A 231 2.11 15.17 -3.06
CA ILE A 231 1.59 15.31 -4.42
C ILE A 231 0.71 16.55 -4.48
N ASP A 232 1.06 17.46 -5.39
CA ASP A 232 0.23 18.66 -5.64
C ASP A 232 -1.17 18.23 -6.12
N PRO A 233 -2.23 18.65 -5.44
CA PRO A 233 -3.61 18.35 -5.85
C PRO A 233 -3.97 18.80 -7.25
N ALA A 234 -3.26 19.79 -7.78
CA ALA A 234 -3.56 20.42 -9.08
C ALA A 234 -2.94 19.67 -10.27
N VAL A 235 -1.99 18.74 -10.07
CA VAL A 235 -1.35 18.06 -11.20
C VAL A 235 -2.33 17.16 -11.95
N GLU A 236 -2.35 17.33 -13.28
CA GLU A 236 -3.21 16.59 -14.20
C GLU A 236 -2.45 16.26 -15.50
N GLY A 237 -3.02 15.37 -16.33
CA GLY A 237 -2.44 15.02 -17.63
C GLY A 237 -0.99 14.56 -17.55
N ASP A 238 -0.12 15.19 -18.32
CA ASP A 238 1.30 14.82 -18.38
C ASP A 238 2.04 15.06 -17.08
N SER A 239 1.69 16.11 -16.32
CA SER A 239 2.26 16.37 -15.00
C SER A 239 1.90 15.28 -13.99
N PHE A 240 0.68 14.75 -14.05
CA PHE A 240 0.26 13.62 -13.24
C PHE A 240 1.08 12.36 -13.56
N GLU A 241 1.30 12.09 -14.85
CA GLU A 241 2.10 10.94 -15.28
C GLU A 241 3.59 11.11 -14.91
N ALA A 242 4.10 12.33 -14.93
CA ALA A 242 5.45 12.66 -14.47
C ALA A 242 5.61 12.36 -12.97
N GLU A 243 4.67 12.79 -12.12
CA GLU A 243 4.65 12.49 -10.68
C GLU A 243 4.57 10.98 -10.42
N ARG A 244 3.71 10.27 -11.16
CA ARG A 244 3.61 8.82 -11.05
C ARG A 244 4.94 8.12 -11.35
N LYS A 245 5.63 8.54 -12.42
CA LYS A 245 6.94 8.01 -12.79
C LYS A 245 8.02 8.38 -11.78
N ARG A 246 7.98 9.60 -11.24
CA ARG A 246 8.91 10.07 -10.21
C ARG A 246 8.84 9.19 -8.95
N VAL A 247 7.64 8.96 -8.41
CA VAL A 247 7.46 8.08 -7.25
C VAL A 247 7.87 6.63 -7.56
N GLN A 248 7.55 6.14 -8.78
CA GLN A 248 8.00 4.82 -9.23
C GLN A 248 9.53 4.70 -9.23
N GLN A 249 10.24 5.73 -9.71
CA GLN A 249 11.70 5.74 -9.77
C GLN A 249 12.32 5.74 -8.36
N ILE A 250 11.72 6.44 -7.39
CA ILE A 250 12.16 6.42 -5.99
C ILE A 250 12.09 4.99 -5.43
N LEU A 251 11.01 4.27 -5.73
CA LEU A 251 10.83 2.89 -5.27
C LEU A 251 11.71 1.87 -6.02
N ASN A 252 12.12 2.17 -7.25
CA ASN A 252 12.93 1.30 -8.10
C ASN A 252 14.12 2.06 -8.74
N PRO A 253 15.08 2.58 -7.95
CA PRO A 253 16.17 3.40 -8.46
C PRO A 253 17.15 2.61 -9.35
N THR A 254 17.21 1.30 -9.23
CA THR A 254 18.06 0.41 -10.03
C THR A 254 17.40 -0.07 -11.32
N ASN A 255 16.16 0.38 -11.59
CA ASN A 255 15.36 -0.06 -12.73
C ASN A 255 15.30 -1.59 -12.85
N GLU A 256 15.09 -2.26 -11.70
CA GLU A 256 14.82 -3.71 -11.74
C GLU A 256 13.66 -3.96 -12.73
N THR A 257 13.91 -4.82 -13.71
CA THR A 257 12.92 -5.20 -14.73
C THR A 257 12.45 -6.64 -14.54
N ASP A 258 11.49 -7.04 -15.34
CA ASP A 258 10.98 -8.41 -15.37
C ASP A 258 12.00 -9.42 -15.90
#